data_3d7dc4e9a8b82c23bc6cf2e77b775409
#
_entry.id   3d7dc4e9a8b82c23bc6cf2e77b775409
#
_cell.length_a   1.000
_cell.length_b   1.000
_cell.length_c   1.000
_cell.angle_alpha   90.00
_cell.angle_beta   90.00
_cell.angle_gamma   90.00
#
_symmetry.space_group_name_H-M   'P 1'
#
loop_
_entity.id
_entity.type
_entity.pdbx_description
1 polymer ?
#
loop_
_entity_poly.entity_id
_entity_poly.type
_entity_poly.pdbx_seq_one_letter_code
_entity_poly.pdbx_strand_id
1 'polypeptide(L)'
;MFIFTEENIKSIKNVVYSNDSMSDKHAKKIEGIKDGLFKDFNYSKYKVKTPPKNNSMVVYNELQFLKDLPEDDGYVVEHDDIEKVFEQVCIEHNLEYPKELVKKLLKSAAGIILDLKYHYNRPRPNQLASHYNIK
;
A
#
# COMPACT_ATOMS: atom_id res chain seq x y z
N MET A 1 -16.80 4.10 -22.04
CA MET A 1 -15.40 3.88 -22.47
C MET A 1 -14.62 5.16 -22.21
N PHE A 2 -13.48 5.11 -21.50
CA PHE A 2 -12.64 6.28 -21.26
C PHE A 2 -11.83 6.62 -22.53
N ILE A 3 -11.84 7.89 -22.93
CA ILE A 3 -11.09 8.35 -24.10
C ILE A 3 -9.79 9.01 -23.63
N PHE A 4 -8.66 8.48 -24.06
CA PHE A 4 -7.35 9.03 -23.80
C PHE A 4 -7.08 10.24 -24.71
N THR A 5 -7.33 11.45 -24.20
CA THR A 5 -6.93 12.71 -24.85
C THR A 5 -5.53 13.12 -24.40
N GLU A 6 -4.84 13.99 -25.13
CA GLU A 6 -3.51 14.49 -24.74
C GLU A 6 -3.54 15.15 -23.36
N GLU A 7 -4.60 15.89 -23.05
CA GLU A 7 -4.76 16.59 -21.78
C GLU A 7 -4.91 15.61 -20.62
N ASN A 8 -5.81 14.62 -20.71
CA ASN A 8 -6.01 13.67 -19.65
C ASN A 8 -4.85 12.70 -19.50
N ILE A 9 -4.16 12.30 -20.58
CA ILE A 9 -2.92 11.53 -20.54
C ILE A 9 -1.86 12.26 -19.73
N LYS A 10 -1.66 13.56 -19.95
CA LYS A 10 -0.70 14.38 -19.24
C LYS A 10 -1.05 14.52 -17.74
N SER A 11 -2.32 14.78 -17.46
CA SER A 11 -2.85 14.87 -16.09
C SER A 11 -2.61 13.56 -15.32
N ILE A 12 -3.04 12.43 -15.87
CA ILE A 12 -2.91 11.11 -15.25
C ILE A 12 -1.44 10.71 -15.04
N LYS A 13 -0.58 10.98 -16.02
CA LYS A 13 0.84 10.62 -15.95
C LYS A 13 1.54 11.22 -14.75
N ASN A 14 1.15 12.41 -14.35
CA ASN A 14 1.81 13.19 -13.31
C ASN A 14 1.25 12.94 -11.89
N VAL A 15 0.20 12.13 -11.76
CA VAL A 15 -0.31 11.75 -10.44
C VAL A 15 0.70 10.88 -9.71
N VAL A 16 0.97 11.21 -8.46
CA VAL A 16 1.91 10.46 -7.60
C VAL A 16 1.29 10.22 -6.23
N TYR A 17 1.85 9.27 -5.48
CA TYR A 17 1.42 8.97 -4.12
C TYR A 17 1.53 10.20 -3.21
N SER A 18 2.65 10.90 -3.30
CA SER A 18 2.90 12.14 -2.54
C SER A 18 3.75 13.10 -3.37
N ASN A 19 3.32 14.37 -3.42
CA ASN A 19 4.09 15.48 -3.96
C ASN A 19 4.96 16.14 -2.87
N ASP A 20 4.68 15.85 -1.61
CA ASP A 20 5.38 16.42 -0.47
C ASP A 20 6.68 15.66 -0.20
N SER A 21 7.62 16.35 0.41
CA SER A 21 8.79 15.71 1.00
C SER A 21 8.34 14.69 2.07
N MET A 22 9.09 13.62 2.20
CA MET A 22 8.85 12.60 3.22
C MET A 22 8.81 13.26 4.62
N SER A 23 7.77 12.96 5.39
CA SER A 23 7.68 13.47 6.75
C SER A 23 8.79 12.89 7.65
N ASP A 24 9.23 13.66 8.64
CA ASP A 24 10.25 13.22 9.62
C ASP A 24 9.85 11.92 10.32
N LYS A 25 8.55 11.72 10.56
CA LYS A 25 8.01 10.49 11.15
C LYS A 25 8.25 9.28 10.24
N HIS A 26 8.06 9.44 8.92
CA HIS A 26 8.29 8.38 7.96
C HIS A 26 9.79 8.13 7.75
N ALA A 27 10.60 9.19 7.67
CA ALA A 27 12.05 9.09 7.57
C ALA A 27 12.65 8.31 8.74
N LYS A 28 12.25 8.61 9.98
CA LYS A 28 12.65 7.87 11.18
C LYS A 28 12.26 6.39 11.15
N LYS A 29 11.08 6.05 10.60
CA LYS A 29 10.69 4.65 10.45
C LYS A 29 11.56 3.89 9.45
N ILE A 30 11.93 4.54 8.34
CA ILE A 30 12.82 3.96 7.33
C ILE A 30 14.23 3.81 7.91
N GLU A 31 14.74 4.83 8.61
CA GLU A 31 16.04 4.77 9.28
C GLU A 31 16.10 3.62 10.29
N GLY A 32 15.01 3.35 11.01
CA GLY A 32 14.88 2.27 11.98
C GLY A 32 14.99 0.85 11.41
N ILE A 33 14.99 0.66 10.07
CA ILE A 33 15.14 -0.66 9.44
C ILE A 33 16.47 -1.30 9.86
N LYS A 34 17.55 -0.53 9.95
CA LYS A 34 18.89 -0.99 10.30
C LYS A 34 18.98 -1.62 11.71
N ASP A 35 18.07 -1.24 12.61
CA ASP A 35 18.01 -1.69 14.00
C ASP A 35 16.81 -2.62 14.27
N GLY A 36 16.01 -2.90 13.24
CA GLY A 36 14.79 -3.69 13.32
C GLY A 36 15.01 -5.20 13.15
N LEU A 37 13.91 -5.96 13.23
CA LEU A 37 13.93 -7.42 13.01
C LEU A 37 14.35 -7.80 11.59
N PHE A 38 14.17 -6.90 10.63
CA PHE A 38 14.46 -7.12 9.22
C PHE A 38 15.77 -6.47 8.76
N LYS A 39 16.69 -6.12 9.68
CA LYS A 39 17.96 -5.46 9.37
C LYS A 39 18.80 -6.18 8.32
N ASP A 40 18.77 -7.51 8.36
CA ASP A 40 19.54 -8.37 7.43
C ASP A 40 18.70 -8.82 6.20
N PHE A 41 17.45 -8.37 6.09
CA PHE A 41 16.59 -8.70 4.98
C PHE A 41 16.84 -7.79 3.79
N ASN A 42 17.39 -8.36 2.70
CA ASN A 42 17.63 -7.61 1.48
C ASN A 42 16.34 -7.43 0.66
N TYR A 43 15.55 -6.41 1.04
CA TYR A 43 14.32 -6.07 0.31
C TYR A 43 14.57 -5.23 -0.96
N SER A 44 15.78 -4.71 -1.14
CA SER A 44 16.13 -3.92 -2.34
C SER A 44 15.98 -4.72 -3.64
N LYS A 45 16.12 -6.05 -3.58
CA LYS A 45 15.84 -6.95 -4.72
C LYS A 45 14.40 -6.87 -5.24
N TYR A 46 13.47 -6.36 -4.45
CA TYR A 46 12.07 -6.17 -4.84
C TYR A 46 11.80 -4.82 -5.53
N LYS A 47 12.79 -3.92 -5.56
CA LYS A 47 12.70 -2.63 -6.26
C LYS A 47 12.93 -2.72 -7.78
N VAL A 48 12.99 -3.92 -8.34
CA VAL A 48 13.36 -4.15 -9.75
C VAL A 48 12.20 -4.09 -10.75
N LYS A 49 10.97 -4.27 -10.32
CA LYS A 49 9.80 -4.22 -11.21
C LYS A 49 9.16 -2.85 -11.16
N THR A 50 9.21 -2.16 -12.29
CA THR A 50 8.48 -0.90 -12.45
C THR A 50 6.98 -1.19 -12.57
N PRO A 51 6.12 -0.53 -11.79
CA PRO A 51 4.67 -0.65 -11.94
C PRO A 51 4.22 -0.15 -13.33
N PRO A 52 3.04 -0.57 -13.81
CA PRO A 52 2.47 -0.05 -15.05
C PRO A 52 2.36 1.47 -15.00
N LYS A 53 2.53 2.12 -16.17
CA LYS A 53 2.35 3.57 -16.26
C LYS A 53 0.93 3.96 -15.88
N ASN A 54 0.78 5.04 -15.11
CA ASN A 54 -0.55 5.52 -14.68
C ASN A 54 -1.53 5.68 -15.84
N ASN A 55 -1.07 6.14 -17.01
CA ASN A 55 -1.87 6.37 -18.21
C ASN A 55 -1.94 5.15 -19.16
N SER A 56 -1.83 3.95 -18.62
CA SER A 56 -1.94 2.71 -19.41
C SER A 56 -3.33 2.09 -19.31
N MET A 57 -3.71 1.34 -20.33
CA MET A 57 -4.94 0.54 -20.31
C MET A 57 -4.94 -0.50 -19.18
N VAL A 58 -3.77 -1.00 -18.78
CA VAL A 58 -3.66 -1.93 -17.65
C VAL A 58 -4.18 -1.28 -16.39
N VAL A 59 -3.72 -0.06 -16.07
CA VAL A 59 -4.17 0.68 -14.88
C VAL A 59 -5.66 1.05 -14.98
N TYR A 60 -6.12 1.48 -16.14
CA TYR A 60 -7.54 1.75 -16.34
C TYR A 60 -8.41 0.50 -16.05
N ASN A 61 -8.04 -0.64 -16.60
CA ASN A 61 -8.78 -1.90 -16.40
C ASN A 61 -8.71 -2.35 -14.93
N GLU A 62 -7.57 -2.18 -14.25
CA GLU A 62 -7.44 -2.46 -12.82
C GLU A 62 -8.40 -1.59 -11.99
N LEU A 63 -8.51 -0.29 -12.31
CA LEU A 63 -9.43 0.61 -11.61
C LEU A 63 -10.90 0.25 -11.88
N GLN A 64 -11.26 -0.12 -13.12
CA GLN A 64 -12.61 -0.60 -13.41
C GLN A 64 -12.92 -1.88 -12.63
N PHE A 65 -12.01 -2.83 -12.60
CA PHE A 65 -12.15 -4.06 -11.82
C PHE A 65 -12.38 -3.76 -10.33
N LEU A 66 -11.59 -2.84 -9.75
CA LEU A 66 -11.75 -2.47 -8.34
C LEU A 66 -13.10 -1.80 -8.07
N LYS A 67 -13.58 -0.95 -8.98
CA LYS A 67 -14.90 -0.32 -8.89
C LYS A 67 -16.03 -1.37 -8.86
N ASP A 68 -15.91 -2.40 -9.67
CA ASP A 68 -16.94 -3.42 -9.85
C ASP A 68 -16.90 -4.51 -8.77
N LEU A 69 -15.91 -4.47 -7.85
CA LEU A 69 -15.87 -5.38 -6.70
C LEU A 69 -17.03 -5.07 -5.74
N PRO A 70 -17.70 -6.11 -5.22
CA PRO A 70 -18.72 -5.92 -4.21
C PRO A 70 -18.10 -5.33 -2.94
N GLU A 71 -18.77 -4.34 -2.37
CA GLU A 71 -18.43 -3.82 -1.05
C GLU A 71 -18.96 -4.76 0.03
N ASP A 72 -18.10 -5.12 0.96
CA ASP A 72 -18.47 -5.89 2.15
C ASP A 72 -17.97 -5.16 3.40
N ASP A 73 -18.75 -4.17 3.81
CA ASP A 73 -18.43 -3.34 4.98
C ASP A 73 -18.36 -4.17 6.27
N GLY A 74 -19.16 -5.23 6.36
CA GLY A 74 -19.15 -6.14 7.51
C GLY A 74 -17.81 -6.87 7.62
N TYR A 75 -17.32 -7.40 6.51
CA TYR A 75 -16.03 -8.08 6.46
C TYR A 75 -14.87 -7.12 6.80
N VAL A 76 -14.90 -5.90 6.27
CA VAL A 76 -13.87 -4.88 6.54
C VAL A 76 -13.82 -4.54 8.02
N VAL A 77 -14.97 -4.28 8.65
CA VAL A 77 -15.05 -3.95 10.10
C VAL A 77 -14.49 -5.08 10.96
N GLU A 78 -14.74 -6.33 10.58
CA GLU A 78 -14.29 -7.49 11.35
C GLU A 78 -12.82 -7.83 11.12
N HIS A 79 -12.28 -7.61 9.92
CA HIS A 79 -11.00 -8.19 9.47
C HIS A 79 -9.89 -7.17 9.14
N ASP A 80 -10.18 -5.87 9.11
CA ASP A 80 -9.18 -4.85 8.76
C ASP A 80 -8.13 -4.63 9.87
N ASP A 81 -8.46 -4.99 11.11
CA ASP A 81 -7.52 -4.97 12.24
C ASP A 81 -6.78 -6.31 12.36
N ILE A 82 -5.63 -6.40 11.71
CA ILE A 82 -4.79 -7.61 11.66
C ILE A 82 -4.39 -8.10 13.08
N GLU A 83 -4.13 -7.20 14.02
CA GLU A 83 -3.76 -7.57 15.39
C GLU A 83 -4.92 -8.26 16.07
N LYS A 84 -6.12 -7.70 15.96
CA LYS A 84 -7.35 -8.24 16.55
C LYS A 84 -7.72 -9.60 15.93
N VAL A 85 -7.64 -9.72 14.61
CA VAL A 85 -7.92 -10.99 13.92
C VAL A 85 -6.94 -12.07 14.36
N PHE A 86 -5.65 -11.76 14.45
CA PHE A 86 -4.65 -12.74 14.87
C PHE A 86 -4.80 -13.13 16.34
N GLU A 87 -5.15 -12.19 17.23
CA GLU A 87 -5.48 -12.48 18.61
C GLU A 87 -6.67 -13.45 18.71
N GLN A 88 -7.73 -13.22 17.91
CA GLN A 88 -8.89 -14.11 17.86
C GLN A 88 -8.52 -15.53 17.39
N VAL A 89 -7.70 -15.65 16.34
CA VAL A 89 -7.20 -16.96 15.86
C VAL A 89 -6.37 -17.66 16.95
N CYS A 90 -5.54 -16.95 17.70
CA CYS A 90 -4.80 -17.54 18.82
C CYS A 90 -5.76 -18.09 19.88
N ILE A 91 -6.82 -17.35 20.25
CA ILE A 91 -7.82 -17.80 21.22
C ILE A 91 -8.51 -19.08 20.74
N GLU A 92 -8.97 -19.13 19.48
CA GLU A 92 -9.65 -20.28 18.89
C GLU A 92 -8.80 -21.55 18.89
N HIS A 93 -7.48 -21.39 18.77
CA HIS A 93 -6.53 -22.50 18.81
C HIS A 93 -5.89 -22.75 20.19
N ASN A 94 -6.38 -22.10 21.26
CA ASN A 94 -5.83 -22.16 22.61
C ASN A 94 -4.31 -21.81 22.65
N LEU A 95 -3.90 -20.84 21.86
CA LEU A 95 -2.53 -20.31 21.81
C LEU A 95 -2.44 -18.96 22.53
N GLU A 96 -1.32 -18.70 23.15
CA GLU A 96 -1.03 -17.38 23.71
C GLU A 96 -0.74 -16.38 22.59
N TYR A 97 -1.43 -15.23 22.59
CA TYR A 97 -1.17 -14.16 21.61
C TYR A 97 0.16 -13.46 21.89
N PRO A 98 1.15 -13.56 20.97
CA PRO A 98 2.49 -13.02 21.21
C PRO A 98 2.54 -11.50 20.92
N LYS A 99 1.80 -10.72 21.69
CA LYS A 99 1.54 -9.29 21.49
C LYS A 99 2.79 -8.45 21.22
N GLU A 100 3.84 -8.63 22.04
CA GLU A 100 5.06 -7.84 21.91
C GLU A 100 5.86 -8.21 20.65
N LEU A 101 5.84 -9.47 20.25
CA LEU A 101 6.44 -9.92 19.00
C LEU A 101 5.70 -9.33 17.79
N VAL A 102 4.37 -9.39 17.79
CA VAL A 102 3.53 -8.82 16.70
C VAL A 102 3.77 -7.33 16.55
N LYS A 103 3.76 -6.57 17.63
CA LYS A 103 4.08 -5.13 17.61
C LYS A 103 5.47 -4.85 17.04
N LYS A 104 6.45 -5.65 17.43
CA LYS A 104 7.84 -5.50 16.97
C LYS A 104 7.94 -5.81 15.46
N LEU A 105 7.23 -6.84 14.98
CA LEU A 105 7.13 -7.19 13.57
C LEU A 105 6.52 -6.06 12.75
N LEU A 106 5.35 -5.57 13.16
CA LEU A 106 4.64 -4.48 12.47
C LEU A 106 5.47 -3.19 12.44
N LYS A 107 6.11 -2.84 13.55
CA LYS A 107 6.99 -1.68 13.61
C LYS A 107 8.18 -1.81 12.65
N SER A 108 8.80 -2.99 12.59
CA SER A 108 9.95 -3.24 11.70
C SER A 108 9.54 -3.28 10.22
N ALA A 109 8.38 -3.87 9.91
CA ALA A 109 7.85 -3.92 8.55
C ALA A 109 7.45 -2.53 8.01
N ALA A 110 6.95 -1.65 8.89
CA ALA A 110 6.49 -0.32 8.49
C ALA A 110 7.58 0.51 7.79
N GLY A 111 8.84 0.40 8.20
CA GLY A 111 9.97 1.08 7.54
C GLY A 111 10.15 0.61 6.09
N ILE A 112 10.16 -0.70 5.88
CA ILE A 112 10.32 -1.31 4.54
C ILE A 112 9.15 -0.93 3.63
N ILE A 113 7.92 -0.99 4.14
CA ILE A 113 6.71 -0.61 3.39
C ILE A 113 6.78 0.85 2.95
N LEU A 114 7.20 1.74 3.85
CA LEU A 114 7.34 3.17 3.54
C LEU A 114 8.44 3.43 2.51
N ASP A 115 9.61 2.80 2.65
CA ASP A 115 10.69 2.96 1.68
C ASP A 115 10.28 2.50 0.28
N LEU A 116 9.58 1.37 0.16
CA LEU A 116 9.02 0.92 -1.12
C LEU A 116 7.94 1.87 -1.67
N LYS A 117 7.05 2.39 -0.82
CA LYS A 117 6.02 3.36 -1.23
C LYS A 117 6.64 4.63 -1.81
N TYR A 118 7.64 5.21 -1.16
CA TYR A 118 8.32 6.41 -1.65
C TYR A 118 9.21 6.13 -2.84
N HIS A 119 9.83 4.95 -2.92
CA HIS A 119 10.63 4.54 -4.07
C HIS A 119 9.81 4.51 -5.37
N TYR A 120 8.64 3.89 -5.35
CA TYR A 120 7.77 3.81 -6.53
C TYR A 120 6.93 5.05 -6.73
N ASN A 121 6.61 5.74 -5.66
CA ASN A 121 5.71 6.89 -5.61
C ASN A 121 4.39 6.68 -6.41
N ARG A 122 3.95 5.41 -6.49
CA ARG A 122 2.76 5.02 -7.24
C ARG A 122 1.52 5.54 -6.54
N PRO A 123 0.65 6.29 -7.23
CA PRO A 123 -0.59 6.78 -6.64
C PRO A 123 -1.52 5.64 -6.23
N ARG A 124 -2.33 5.90 -5.23
CA ARG A 124 -3.39 4.98 -4.82
C ARG A 124 -4.53 4.97 -5.85
N PRO A 125 -5.33 3.89 -5.92
CA PRO A 125 -6.49 3.81 -6.83
C PRO A 125 -7.42 5.02 -6.74
N ASN A 126 -7.76 5.47 -5.53
CA ASN A 126 -8.62 6.64 -5.31
C ASN A 126 -8.01 7.97 -5.80
N GLN A 127 -6.69 8.10 -5.83
CA GLN A 127 -6.02 9.27 -6.38
C GLN A 127 -6.08 9.31 -7.91
N LEU A 128 -6.13 8.14 -8.56
CA LEU A 128 -6.22 8.01 -10.02
C LEU A 128 -7.66 7.97 -10.53
N ALA A 129 -8.59 7.39 -9.78
CA ALA A 129 -9.95 7.12 -10.21
C ALA A 129 -10.66 8.36 -10.76
N SER A 130 -10.55 9.51 -10.08
CA SER A 130 -11.15 10.76 -10.52
C SER A 130 -10.63 11.25 -11.89
N HIS A 131 -9.35 11.02 -12.18
CA HIS A 131 -8.75 11.37 -13.46
C HIS A 131 -9.23 10.49 -14.63
N TYR A 132 -9.76 9.32 -14.31
CA TYR A 132 -10.37 8.39 -15.26
C TYR A 132 -11.90 8.48 -15.28
N ASN A 133 -12.51 9.46 -14.59
CA ASN A 133 -13.97 9.58 -14.42
C ASN A 133 -14.60 8.32 -13.80
N ILE A 134 -13.85 7.64 -12.94
CA ILE A 134 -14.30 6.48 -12.16
C ILE A 134 -14.70 6.99 -10.77
N LYS A 135 -15.94 6.69 -10.35
CA LYS A 135 -16.49 7.04 -9.03
C LYS A 135 -16.65 5.80 -8.19
#